data_ac549326b6ac1bb9e3566d71de601759
#
_entry.id   ac549326b6ac1bb9e3566d71de601759
#
_cell.length_a   1.000
_cell.length_b   1.000
_cell.length_c   1.000
_cell.angle_alpha   90.00
_cell.angle_beta   90.00
_cell.angle_gamma   90.00
#
_symmetry.space_group_name_H-M   'P 1'
#
loop_
_entity.id
_entity.type
_entity.pdbx_description
1 polymer ?
#
loop_
_entity_poly.entity_id
_entity_poly.type
_entity_poly.pdbx_seq_one_letter_code
_entity_poly.pdbx_strand_id
1 'polypeptide(L)'
;GNPKQFVQLRPHGPRLYSGSTLTTAINNLANIMIAVAIAESDISCAADIQKAANKAGYIVTVDIAEIFEDLSFLKHSPCRDVTGEWQPVLNLGVLLRMSGVAKFDLPGRGDLHSRAKAFQRGLLRGAYPRTHFPLIDNMKSVVAGSDTRLDDAVAASIGDRFKYKVGEQSEELWFTSADVFRRYRLKPWQQSELEETFGRSNIGTFYASPAASTILERDYGLQCTYLGEH
;
A
#
# COMPACT_ATOMS: atom_id res chain seq x y z
N GLY A 1 33.60 -18.77 20.33
CA GLY A 1 32.38 -18.47 19.56
C GLY A 1 31.50 -19.68 19.55
N ASN A 2 30.24 -19.54 19.98
CA ASN A 2 29.28 -20.64 19.89
C ASN A 2 29.11 -21.05 18.42
N PRO A 3 29.16 -22.33 18.10
CA PRO A 3 28.85 -22.81 16.76
C PRO A 3 27.40 -22.39 16.44
N LYS A 4 27.23 -21.72 15.29
CA LYS A 4 25.89 -21.35 14.81
C LYS A 4 25.10 -22.65 14.63
N GLN A 5 24.09 -22.87 15.44
CA GLN A 5 23.16 -23.97 15.26
C GLN A 5 22.25 -23.64 14.08
N PHE A 6 22.39 -24.40 13.00
CA PHE A 6 21.49 -24.30 11.86
C PHE A 6 20.35 -25.30 12.06
N VAL A 7 19.12 -24.81 12.09
CA VAL A 7 17.93 -25.64 12.05
C VAL A 7 17.49 -25.79 10.61
N GLN A 8 17.58 -26.99 10.06
CA GLN A 8 17.08 -27.27 8.73
C GLN A 8 15.61 -27.65 8.81
N LEU A 9 14.74 -26.74 8.35
CA LEU A 9 13.31 -27.00 8.23
C LEU A 9 13.04 -27.64 6.86
N ARG A 10 12.51 -28.86 6.87
CA ARG A 10 12.03 -29.54 5.65
C ARG A 10 10.52 -29.36 5.57
N PRO A 11 9.99 -28.72 4.53
CA PRO A 11 8.54 -28.62 4.34
C PRO A 11 7.95 -30.01 4.05
N HIS A 12 6.77 -30.28 4.57
CA HIS A 12 6.06 -31.54 4.39
C HIS A 12 5.37 -31.66 3.01
N GLY A 13 5.54 -30.69 2.14
CA GLY A 13 5.02 -30.64 0.77
C GLY A 13 5.50 -29.40 0.04
N PRO A 14 5.17 -29.23 -1.24
CA PRO A 14 5.54 -28.06 -2.01
C PRO A 14 4.94 -26.80 -1.38
N ARG A 15 5.77 -25.83 -1.08
CA ARG A 15 5.39 -24.54 -0.48
C ARG A 15 6.14 -23.40 -1.17
N LEU A 16 5.40 -22.34 -1.46
CA LEU A 16 5.98 -21.09 -1.89
C LEU A 16 6.26 -20.20 -0.68
N TYR A 17 7.53 -19.94 -0.40
CA TYR A 17 7.93 -19.08 0.72
C TYR A 17 7.73 -17.62 0.37
N SER A 18 7.05 -16.88 1.24
CA SER A 18 6.94 -15.42 1.12
C SER A 18 8.33 -14.79 1.19
N GLY A 19 8.63 -13.88 0.24
CA GLY A 19 9.94 -13.24 0.13
C GLY A 19 10.96 -13.99 -0.74
N SER A 20 10.62 -15.13 -1.33
CA SER A 20 11.40 -15.73 -2.40
C SER A 20 11.40 -14.83 -3.64
N THR A 21 12.51 -14.76 -4.36
CA THR A 21 12.61 -14.00 -5.63
C THR A 21 11.60 -14.45 -6.69
N LEU A 22 11.15 -15.70 -6.62
CA LEU A 22 10.17 -16.26 -7.54
C LEU A 22 8.72 -16.08 -7.09
N THR A 23 8.45 -15.61 -5.87
CA THR A 23 7.10 -15.53 -5.30
C THR A 23 6.17 -14.70 -6.20
N THR A 24 6.61 -13.53 -6.63
CA THR A 24 5.81 -12.65 -7.50
C THR A 24 5.55 -13.29 -8.85
N ALA A 25 6.58 -13.87 -9.48
CA ALA A 25 6.45 -14.51 -10.78
C ALA A 25 5.48 -15.71 -10.74
N ILE A 26 5.60 -16.58 -9.73
CA ILE A 26 4.72 -17.73 -9.55
C ILE A 26 3.29 -17.30 -9.26
N ASN A 27 3.10 -16.30 -8.41
CA ASN A 27 1.76 -15.78 -8.12
C ASN A 27 1.11 -15.14 -9.35
N ASN A 28 1.86 -14.41 -10.18
CA ASN A 28 1.35 -13.86 -11.43
C ASN A 28 0.95 -14.97 -12.40
N LEU A 29 1.77 -16.02 -12.52
CA LEU A 29 1.43 -17.17 -13.36
C LEU A 29 0.17 -17.88 -12.86
N ALA A 30 0.03 -18.09 -11.55
CA ALA A 30 -1.17 -18.66 -10.95
C ALA A 30 -2.42 -17.81 -11.25
N ASN A 31 -2.32 -16.48 -11.13
CA ASN A 31 -3.41 -15.58 -11.49
C ASN A 31 -3.80 -15.67 -12.97
N ILE A 32 -2.82 -15.80 -13.88
CA ILE A 32 -3.09 -16.00 -15.31
C ILE A 32 -3.83 -17.33 -15.53
N MET A 33 -3.39 -18.43 -14.91
CA MET A 33 -4.06 -19.73 -15.01
C MET A 33 -5.51 -19.67 -14.51
N ILE A 34 -5.76 -18.99 -13.39
CA ILE A 34 -7.11 -18.77 -12.86
C ILE A 34 -7.93 -17.95 -13.86
N ALA A 35 -7.38 -16.86 -14.39
CA ALA A 35 -8.05 -16.00 -15.35
C ALA A 35 -8.44 -16.76 -16.64
N VAL A 36 -7.57 -17.61 -17.16
CA VAL A 36 -7.86 -18.48 -18.31
C VAL A 36 -8.99 -19.44 -17.97
N ALA A 37 -8.93 -20.13 -16.83
CA ALA A 37 -9.97 -21.05 -16.40
C ALA A 37 -11.35 -20.37 -16.24
N ILE A 38 -11.36 -19.12 -15.78
CA ILE A 38 -12.57 -18.28 -15.70
C ILE A 38 -13.07 -17.94 -17.10
N ALA A 39 -12.18 -17.50 -18.00
CA ALA A 39 -12.55 -17.11 -19.37
C ALA A 39 -13.11 -18.29 -20.21
N GLU A 40 -12.67 -19.51 -19.92
CA GLU A 40 -13.16 -20.74 -20.58
C GLU A 40 -14.43 -21.32 -19.93
N SER A 41 -14.98 -20.67 -18.91
CA SER A 41 -16.15 -21.14 -18.17
C SER A 41 -17.35 -20.22 -18.37
N ASP A 42 -18.56 -20.79 -18.35
CA ASP A 42 -19.77 -19.99 -18.29
C ASP A 42 -19.94 -19.40 -16.90
N ILE A 43 -19.75 -18.10 -16.79
CA ILE A 43 -19.80 -17.37 -15.53
C ILE A 43 -21.09 -16.55 -15.45
N SER A 44 -21.93 -16.87 -14.50
CA SER A 44 -23.15 -16.12 -14.18
C SER A 44 -23.13 -15.52 -12.77
N CYS A 45 -22.31 -16.08 -11.88
CA CYS A 45 -22.21 -15.62 -10.49
C CYS A 45 -20.82 -15.89 -9.88
N ALA A 46 -20.58 -15.34 -8.70
CA ALA A 46 -19.32 -15.52 -7.97
C ALA A 46 -18.97 -16.99 -7.69
N ALA A 47 -19.99 -17.84 -7.48
CA ALA A 47 -19.77 -19.27 -7.25
C ALA A 47 -19.19 -19.98 -8.50
N ASP A 48 -19.51 -19.53 -9.70
CA ASP A 48 -18.97 -20.09 -10.91
C ASP A 48 -17.49 -19.72 -11.09
N ILE A 49 -17.10 -18.52 -10.66
CA ILE A 49 -15.69 -18.10 -10.60
C ILE A 49 -14.91 -19.01 -9.64
N GLN A 50 -15.47 -19.32 -8.47
CA GLN A 50 -14.85 -20.24 -7.52
C GLN A 50 -14.71 -21.65 -8.09
N LYS A 51 -15.73 -22.15 -8.79
CA LYS A 51 -15.68 -23.47 -9.45
C LYS A 51 -14.61 -23.49 -10.56
N ALA A 52 -14.52 -22.44 -11.37
CA ALA A 52 -13.50 -22.33 -12.41
C ALA A 52 -12.08 -22.32 -11.82
N ALA A 53 -11.85 -21.54 -10.78
CA ALA A 53 -10.58 -21.50 -10.07
C ALA A 53 -10.23 -22.86 -9.43
N ASN A 54 -11.22 -23.56 -8.85
CA ASN A 54 -11.03 -24.90 -8.28
C ASN A 54 -10.62 -25.93 -9.34
N LYS A 55 -11.14 -25.84 -10.57
CA LYS A 55 -10.70 -26.69 -11.70
C LYS A 55 -9.22 -26.46 -12.03
N ALA A 56 -8.73 -25.24 -11.87
CA ALA A 56 -7.32 -24.89 -12.02
C ALA A 56 -6.46 -25.27 -10.78
N GLY A 57 -7.07 -25.83 -9.73
CA GLY A 57 -6.38 -26.27 -8.50
C GLY A 57 -6.24 -25.17 -7.44
N TYR A 58 -7.01 -24.09 -7.52
CA TYR A 58 -6.92 -22.96 -6.58
C TYR A 58 -8.21 -22.75 -5.81
N ILE A 59 -8.08 -22.42 -4.53
CA ILE A 59 -9.18 -21.94 -3.68
C ILE A 59 -9.06 -20.42 -3.64
N VAL A 60 -10.09 -19.72 -4.11
CA VAL A 60 -10.11 -18.26 -4.18
C VAL A 60 -11.28 -17.68 -3.41
N THR A 61 -11.07 -16.50 -2.85
CA THR A 61 -12.14 -15.63 -2.39
C THR A 61 -12.50 -14.67 -3.52
N VAL A 62 -13.78 -14.48 -3.77
CA VAL A 62 -14.28 -13.63 -4.85
C VAL A 62 -14.96 -12.43 -4.23
N ASP A 63 -14.42 -11.24 -4.48
CA ASP A 63 -15.04 -9.97 -4.15
C ASP A 63 -15.57 -9.32 -5.43
N ILE A 64 -16.82 -8.90 -5.40
CA ILE A 64 -17.45 -8.22 -6.54
C ILE A 64 -17.28 -6.72 -6.36
N ALA A 65 -16.63 -6.09 -7.32
CA ALA A 65 -16.47 -4.64 -7.35
C ALA A 65 -17.75 -4.00 -7.94
N GLU A 66 -18.35 -3.04 -7.25
CA GLU A 66 -19.49 -2.26 -7.73
C GLU A 66 -19.07 -1.17 -8.71
N ILE A 67 -17.92 -0.58 -8.47
CA ILE A 67 -17.31 0.43 -9.34
C ILE A 67 -15.88 0.02 -9.65
N PHE A 68 -15.32 0.55 -10.75
CA PHE A 68 -13.99 0.17 -11.21
C PHE A 68 -12.89 0.51 -10.18
N GLU A 69 -13.05 1.59 -9.46
CA GLU A 69 -12.15 2.02 -8.37
C GLU A 69 -12.12 1.04 -7.18
N ASP A 70 -13.12 0.17 -7.04
CA ASP A 70 -13.16 -0.86 -5.98
C ASP A 70 -12.22 -2.03 -6.27
N LEU A 71 -11.79 -2.20 -7.51
CA LEU A 71 -10.79 -3.21 -7.86
C LEU A 71 -9.50 -2.95 -7.09
N SER A 72 -8.84 -4.01 -6.65
CA SER A 72 -7.56 -3.92 -5.98
C SER A 72 -6.67 -5.09 -6.36
N PHE A 73 -5.45 -4.78 -6.80
CA PHE A 73 -4.41 -5.76 -7.07
C PHE A 73 -3.10 -5.34 -6.43
N LEU A 74 -2.55 -6.19 -5.54
CA LEU A 74 -1.32 -5.91 -4.79
C LEU A 74 -1.33 -4.53 -4.10
N LYS A 75 -2.47 -4.17 -3.53
CA LYS A 75 -2.72 -2.87 -2.87
C LYS A 75 -2.65 -1.65 -3.81
N HIS A 76 -2.87 -1.85 -5.10
CA HIS A 76 -3.11 -0.79 -6.06
C HIS A 76 -4.54 -0.86 -6.56
N SER A 77 -5.14 0.28 -6.78
CA SER A 77 -6.49 0.41 -7.33
C SER A 77 -6.49 1.38 -8.50
N PRO A 78 -7.38 1.20 -9.48
CA PRO A 78 -7.53 2.15 -10.57
C PRO A 78 -7.99 3.51 -10.01
N CYS A 79 -7.37 4.57 -10.49
CA CYS A 79 -7.78 5.95 -10.20
C CYS A 79 -7.66 6.77 -11.49
N ARG A 80 -8.57 7.70 -11.74
CA ARG A 80 -8.45 8.63 -12.85
C ARG A 80 -7.52 9.76 -12.48
N ASP A 81 -6.57 10.05 -13.37
CA ASP A 81 -5.77 11.26 -13.25
C ASP A 81 -6.52 12.49 -13.79
N VAL A 82 -5.94 13.66 -13.70
CA VAL A 82 -6.55 14.92 -14.17
C VAL A 82 -6.78 14.95 -15.69
N THR A 83 -6.16 14.07 -16.46
CA THR A 83 -6.40 13.91 -17.90
C THR A 83 -7.57 12.98 -18.19
N GLY A 84 -8.09 12.29 -17.19
CA GLY A 84 -9.15 11.29 -17.29
C GLY A 84 -8.67 9.87 -17.57
N GLU A 85 -7.36 9.66 -17.69
CA GLU A 85 -6.74 8.37 -17.91
C GLU A 85 -6.72 7.53 -16.61
N TRP A 86 -6.88 6.21 -16.78
CA TRP A 86 -6.81 5.27 -15.67
C TRP A 86 -5.37 4.93 -15.31
N GLN A 87 -5.00 5.19 -14.07
CA GLN A 87 -3.68 4.91 -13.51
C GLN A 87 -3.79 3.97 -12.30
N PRO A 88 -2.84 3.04 -12.12
CA PRO A 88 -2.75 2.25 -10.90
C PRO A 88 -2.18 3.11 -9.76
N VAL A 89 -2.95 3.36 -8.72
CA VAL A 89 -2.53 4.14 -7.55
C VAL A 89 -2.43 3.23 -6.33
N LEU A 90 -1.35 3.38 -5.58
CA LEU A 90 -1.17 2.66 -4.33
C LEU A 90 -2.25 3.07 -3.33
N ASN A 91 -2.94 2.11 -2.74
CA ASN A 91 -4.05 2.35 -1.84
C ASN A 91 -3.64 3.20 -0.63
N LEU A 92 -4.49 4.14 -0.23
CA LEU A 92 -4.22 5.06 0.88
C LEU A 92 -3.99 4.36 2.22
N GLY A 93 -4.59 3.20 2.44
CA GLY A 93 -4.34 2.41 3.64
C GLY A 93 -2.88 1.99 3.79
N VAL A 94 -2.15 1.80 2.67
CA VAL A 94 -0.70 1.56 2.70
C VAL A 94 0.03 2.81 3.19
N LEU A 95 -0.34 3.98 2.66
CA LEU A 95 0.21 5.27 3.07
C LEU A 95 -0.01 5.54 4.57
N LEU A 96 -1.24 5.33 5.06
CA LEU A 96 -1.55 5.50 6.48
C LEU A 96 -0.73 4.56 7.37
N ARG A 97 -0.56 3.31 6.96
CA ARG A 97 0.30 2.37 7.69
C ARG A 97 1.77 2.73 7.64
N MET A 98 2.26 3.28 6.53
CA MET A 98 3.63 3.77 6.43
C MET A 98 3.88 4.98 7.33
N SER A 99 2.84 5.75 7.62
CA SER A 99 2.88 6.92 8.52
C SER A 99 2.73 6.55 10.00
N GLY A 100 2.48 5.29 10.29
CA GLY A 100 2.26 4.79 11.65
C GLY A 100 3.55 4.56 12.45
N VAL A 101 3.48 3.66 13.43
CA VAL A 101 4.58 3.35 14.34
C VAL A 101 5.60 2.43 13.67
N ALA A 102 6.88 2.77 13.74
CA ALA A 102 7.96 1.88 13.33
C ALA A 102 8.12 0.73 14.33
N LYS A 103 8.30 -0.50 13.83
CA LYS A 103 8.45 -1.70 14.67
C LYS A 103 9.83 -1.80 15.32
N PHE A 104 10.85 -1.27 14.68
CA PHE A 104 12.24 -1.31 15.12
C PHE A 104 12.80 0.12 15.15
N ASP A 105 14.03 0.29 15.69
CA ASP A 105 14.68 1.58 15.67
C ASP A 105 14.89 2.08 14.23
N LEU A 106 14.76 3.39 14.07
CA LEU A 106 14.87 4.03 12.76
C LEU A 106 16.35 4.08 12.33
N PRO A 107 16.62 3.93 11.01
CA PRO A 107 17.99 4.02 10.49
C PRO A 107 18.59 5.41 10.67
N GLY A 108 19.93 5.47 10.67
CA GLY A 108 20.70 6.70 10.83
C GLY A 108 21.09 6.98 12.28
N ARG A 109 21.83 8.06 12.48
CA ARG A 109 22.31 8.53 13.80
C ARG A 109 21.76 9.93 14.05
N GLY A 110 21.72 10.33 15.32
CA GLY A 110 21.30 11.66 15.75
C GLY A 110 19.88 11.70 16.27
N ASP A 111 19.26 12.85 16.17
CA ASP A 111 17.94 13.15 16.71
C ASP A 111 16.84 12.26 16.09
N LEU A 112 16.00 11.71 16.97
CA LEU A 112 14.91 10.79 16.57
C LEU A 112 13.92 11.45 15.61
N HIS A 113 13.60 12.72 15.83
CA HIS A 113 12.65 13.46 15.00
C HIS A 113 13.18 13.64 13.58
N SER A 114 14.45 13.99 13.41
CA SER A 114 15.11 14.10 12.10
C SER A 114 15.18 12.75 11.39
N ARG A 115 15.47 11.66 12.12
CA ARG A 115 15.47 10.29 11.58
C ARG A 115 14.07 9.87 11.13
N ALA A 116 13.04 10.18 11.91
CA ALA A 116 11.67 9.90 11.57
C ALA A 116 11.22 10.64 10.29
N LYS A 117 11.55 11.93 10.16
CA LYS A 117 11.30 12.71 8.94
C LYS A 117 12.00 12.11 7.71
N ALA A 118 13.28 11.75 7.84
CA ALA A 118 14.03 11.15 6.73
C ALA A 118 13.43 9.80 6.31
N PHE A 119 13.03 8.98 7.28
CA PHE A 119 12.38 7.69 7.00
C PHE A 119 11.05 7.85 6.27
N GLN A 120 10.17 8.71 6.78
CA GLN A 120 8.89 9.03 6.14
C GLN A 120 9.09 9.60 4.72
N ARG A 121 10.04 10.50 4.55
CA ARG A 121 10.42 11.08 3.24
C ARG A 121 10.88 9.99 2.26
N GLY A 122 11.70 9.06 2.71
CA GLY A 122 12.17 7.93 1.92
C GLY A 122 11.02 7.01 1.49
N LEU A 123 10.09 6.70 2.41
CA LEU A 123 8.90 5.91 2.10
C LEU A 123 7.98 6.60 1.09
N LEU A 124 7.71 7.90 1.26
CA LEU A 124 6.89 8.67 0.31
C LEU A 124 7.52 8.75 -1.08
N ARG A 125 8.84 8.99 -1.15
CA ARG A 125 9.56 8.98 -2.42
C ARG A 125 9.53 7.62 -3.11
N GLY A 126 9.58 6.54 -2.35
CA GLY A 126 9.51 5.18 -2.88
C GLY A 126 8.10 4.80 -3.34
N ALA A 127 7.06 5.15 -2.58
CA ALA A 127 5.68 4.73 -2.84
C ALA A 127 4.93 5.66 -3.81
N TYR A 128 5.25 6.96 -3.82
CA TYR A 128 4.58 7.99 -4.62
C TYR A 128 5.59 8.91 -5.31
N PRO A 129 6.49 8.38 -6.14
CA PRO A 129 7.64 9.15 -6.64
C PRO A 129 7.22 10.34 -7.52
N ARG A 130 6.17 10.19 -8.31
CA ARG A 130 5.68 11.17 -9.28
C ARG A 130 4.19 11.44 -9.18
N THR A 131 3.60 11.15 -8.03
CA THR A 131 2.17 11.31 -7.81
C THR A 131 1.92 12.54 -6.95
N HIS A 132 1.01 13.41 -7.40
CA HIS A 132 0.60 14.62 -6.72
C HIS A 132 -0.91 14.63 -6.49
N PHE A 133 -1.28 14.77 -5.25
CA PHE A 133 -2.63 15.13 -4.80
C PHE A 133 -2.53 15.68 -3.37
N PRO A 134 -3.52 16.44 -2.88
CA PRO A 134 -3.37 17.27 -1.67
C PRO A 134 -2.84 16.54 -0.45
N LEU A 135 -3.34 15.34 -0.16
CA LEU A 135 -2.87 14.55 1.00
C LEU A 135 -1.37 14.20 0.89
N ILE A 136 -0.93 13.72 -0.27
CA ILE A 136 0.47 13.37 -0.51
C ILE A 136 1.36 14.62 -0.45
N ASP A 137 0.93 15.70 -1.05
CA ASP A 137 1.69 16.95 -1.08
C ASP A 137 1.84 17.54 0.33
N ASN A 138 0.78 17.50 1.13
CA ASN A 138 0.82 17.87 2.55
C ASN A 138 1.82 16.99 3.32
N MET A 139 1.77 15.67 3.14
CA MET A 139 2.71 14.77 3.81
C MET A 139 4.15 15.01 3.36
N LYS A 140 4.39 15.20 2.07
CA LYS A 140 5.71 15.56 1.54
C LYS A 140 6.21 16.88 2.12
N SER A 141 5.34 17.87 2.29
CA SER A 141 5.66 19.17 2.89
C SER A 141 6.09 19.04 4.36
N VAL A 142 5.34 18.27 5.17
CA VAL A 142 5.65 18.06 6.60
C VAL A 142 7.02 17.41 6.79
N VAL A 143 7.43 16.53 5.90
CA VAL A 143 8.74 15.85 5.98
C VAL A 143 9.81 16.48 5.11
N ALA A 144 9.55 17.66 4.54
CA ALA A 144 10.49 18.34 3.67
C ALA A 144 11.83 18.62 4.38
N GLY A 145 12.88 18.71 3.61
CA GLY A 145 14.25 18.90 4.03
C GLY A 145 15.18 17.88 3.37
N SER A 146 16.46 18.11 3.44
CA SER A 146 17.47 17.15 3.02
C SER A 146 18.59 17.10 4.05
N ASP A 147 18.82 15.91 4.60
CA ASP A 147 20.06 15.54 5.23
C ASP A 147 20.59 14.35 4.43
N THR A 148 21.58 14.59 3.60
CA THR A 148 22.12 13.59 2.66
C THR A 148 22.53 12.32 3.39
N ARG A 149 23.12 12.43 4.58
CA ARG A 149 23.59 11.26 5.34
C ARG A 149 22.43 10.44 5.87
N LEU A 150 21.36 11.10 6.35
CA LEU A 150 20.17 10.41 6.81
C LEU A 150 19.38 9.81 5.66
N ASP A 151 19.24 10.53 4.56
CA ASP A 151 18.56 10.04 3.35
C ASP A 151 19.29 8.81 2.76
N ASP A 152 20.61 8.81 2.72
CA ASP A 152 21.43 7.66 2.28
C ASP A 152 21.28 6.46 3.23
N ALA A 153 21.31 6.69 4.55
CA ALA A 153 21.09 5.63 5.53
C ALA A 153 19.68 5.01 5.42
N VAL A 154 18.67 5.83 5.17
CA VAL A 154 17.29 5.37 4.93
C VAL A 154 17.20 4.60 3.62
N ALA A 155 17.78 5.10 2.53
CA ALA A 155 17.79 4.42 1.24
C ALA A 155 18.46 3.04 1.33
N ALA A 156 19.58 2.94 2.04
CA ALA A 156 20.25 1.67 2.30
C ALA A 156 19.42 0.70 3.17
N SER A 157 18.67 1.23 4.14
CA SER A 157 17.82 0.44 5.03
C SER A 157 16.53 -0.07 4.37
N ILE A 158 15.88 0.78 3.58
CA ILE A 158 14.65 0.44 2.86
C ILE A 158 14.97 -0.50 1.68
N GLY A 159 16.15 -0.35 1.08
CA GLY A 159 16.58 -1.10 -0.10
C GLY A 159 15.62 -0.89 -1.28
N ASP A 160 15.60 -1.88 -2.19
CA ASP A 160 14.76 -1.82 -3.40
C ASP A 160 13.28 -2.17 -3.13
N ARG A 161 12.90 -2.44 -1.89
CA ARG A 161 11.54 -2.91 -1.54
C ARG A 161 10.44 -1.92 -1.90
N PHE A 162 10.74 -0.63 -1.90
CA PHE A 162 9.81 0.45 -2.23
C PHE A 162 10.25 1.26 -3.45
N LYS A 163 11.31 0.83 -4.13
CA LYS A 163 11.63 1.43 -5.43
C LYS A 163 10.61 0.93 -6.44
N TYR A 164 9.56 1.72 -6.63
CA TYR A 164 8.79 1.61 -7.85
C TYR A 164 9.76 1.87 -9.00
N LYS A 165 10.16 0.83 -9.68
CA LYS A 165 10.55 0.94 -11.06
C LYS A 165 9.27 1.20 -11.87
N VAL A 166 8.67 2.35 -11.66
CA VAL A 166 7.79 2.92 -12.65
C VAL A 166 8.69 3.01 -13.87
N GLY A 167 8.36 2.29 -14.95
CA GLY A 167 9.08 2.43 -16.18
C GLY A 167 9.29 3.90 -16.47
N GLU A 168 10.20 4.27 -17.31
CA GLU A 168 10.65 5.62 -17.63
C GLU A 168 9.54 6.62 -18.02
N GLN A 169 8.38 6.55 -17.38
CA GLN A 169 7.33 7.53 -17.48
C GLN A 169 7.88 8.85 -16.94
N SER A 170 8.23 9.71 -17.87
CA SER A 170 8.80 11.02 -17.60
C SER A 170 7.78 12.00 -17.00
N GLU A 171 6.51 11.66 -16.95
CA GLU A 171 5.41 12.55 -16.59
C GLU A 171 4.99 12.38 -15.13
N GLU A 172 4.80 13.52 -14.46
CA GLU A 172 4.19 13.59 -13.14
C GLU A 172 2.70 13.29 -13.26
N LEU A 173 2.19 12.43 -12.35
CA LEU A 173 0.78 12.09 -12.31
C LEU A 173 0.06 12.98 -11.31
N TRP A 174 -0.96 13.67 -11.77
CA TRP A 174 -1.79 14.57 -10.97
C TRP A 174 -3.17 13.99 -10.78
N PHE A 175 -3.64 13.99 -9.53
CA PHE A 175 -4.95 13.47 -9.14
C PHE A 175 -5.71 14.53 -8.35
N THR A 176 -7.03 14.51 -8.45
CA THR A 176 -7.89 15.25 -7.54
C THR A 176 -8.14 14.44 -6.27
N SER A 177 -8.36 15.13 -5.15
CA SER A 177 -8.80 14.44 -3.92
C SER A 177 -10.08 13.65 -4.14
N ALA A 178 -11.02 14.18 -4.91
CA ALA A 178 -12.28 13.51 -5.21
C ALA A 178 -12.06 12.16 -5.89
N ASP A 179 -11.15 12.08 -6.88
CA ASP A 179 -10.87 10.84 -7.59
C ASP A 179 -10.17 9.82 -6.69
N VAL A 180 -9.15 10.25 -5.93
CA VAL A 180 -8.40 9.37 -5.03
C VAL A 180 -9.29 8.82 -3.91
N PHE A 181 -10.18 9.64 -3.33
CA PHE A 181 -11.06 9.22 -2.24
C PHE A 181 -12.32 8.48 -2.69
N ARG A 182 -12.62 8.43 -3.99
CA ARG A 182 -13.84 7.83 -4.54
C ARG A 182 -14.00 6.37 -4.11
N ARG A 183 -12.93 5.59 -4.15
CA ARG A 183 -12.88 4.21 -3.66
C ARG A 183 -13.37 4.07 -2.23
N TYR A 184 -13.10 5.04 -1.38
CA TYR A 184 -13.41 5.01 0.06
C TYR A 184 -14.79 5.57 0.39
N ARG A 185 -15.49 6.14 -0.59
CA ARG A 185 -16.82 6.77 -0.43
C ARG A 185 -16.85 7.78 0.70
N LEU A 186 -15.72 8.48 0.93
CA LEU A 186 -15.62 9.51 1.95
C LEU A 186 -16.42 10.75 1.54
N LYS A 187 -17.12 11.32 2.52
CA LYS A 187 -17.79 12.62 2.34
C LYS A 187 -16.75 13.74 2.19
N PRO A 188 -17.04 14.83 1.49
CA PRO A 188 -16.08 15.93 1.27
C PRO A 188 -15.45 16.46 2.56
N TRP A 189 -16.23 16.58 3.65
CA TRP A 189 -15.70 17.04 4.94
C TRP A 189 -14.70 16.05 5.57
N GLN A 190 -14.90 14.74 5.38
CA GLN A 190 -13.95 13.71 5.84
C GLN A 190 -12.64 13.76 5.06
N GLN A 191 -12.71 14.06 3.76
CA GLN A 191 -11.53 14.25 2.92
C GLN A 191 -10.75 15.48 3.39
N SER A 192 -11.42 16.60 3.57
CA SER A 192 -10.80 17.84 4.05
C SER A 192 -10.20 17.67 5.46
N GLU A 193 -10.90 17.00 6.37
CA GLU A 193 -10.42 16.70 7.72
C GLU A 193 -9.12 15.88 7.68
N LEU A 194 -9.08 14.85 6.83
CA LEU A 194 -7.90 14.00 6.70
C LEU A 194 -6.71 14.78 6.12
N GLU A 195 -6.92 15.55 5.07
CA GLU A 195 -5.89 16.38 4.42
C GLU A 195 -5.34 17.43 5.39
N GLU A 196 -6.21 18.09 6.14
CA GLU A 196 -5.83 19.10 7.12
C GLU A 196 -5.07 18.47 8.30
N THR A 197 -5.54 17.33 8.80
CA THR A 197 -4.87 16.59 9.87
C THR A 197 -3.45 16.24 9.47
N PHE A 198 -3.23 15.71 8.28
CA PHE A 198 -1.88 15.40 7.81
C PHE A 198 -1.06 16.64 7.46
N GLY A 199 -1.67 17.72 7.01
CA GLY A 199 -0.99 18.99 6.74
C GLY A 199 -0.49 19.70 8.01
N ARG A 200 -1.16 19.47 9.15
CA ARG A 200 -0.79 20.05 10.45
C ARG A 200 -0.02 19.08 11.36
N SER A 201 0.15 17.83 10.95
CA SER A 201 0.69 16.80 11.80
C SER A 201 2.17 17.00 12.11
N ASN A 202 2.54 16.70 13.36
CA ASN A 202 3.92 16.58 13.78
C ASN A 202 4.28 15.12 14.00
N ILE A 203 5.52 14.77 13.72
CA ILE A 203 6.03 13.43 13.99
C ILE A 203 5.95 13.17 15.50
N GLY A 204 5.43 12.01 15.86
CA GLY A 204 5.21 11.61 17.25
C GLY A 204 3.83 11.97 17.80
N THR A 205 2.93 12.54 17.00
CA THR A 205 1.56 12.82 17.39
C THR A 205 0.65 11.68 16.96
N PHE A 206 -0.31 11.30 17.79
CA PHE A 206 -1.34 10.33 17.47
C PHE A 206 -2.61 11.05 17.04
N TYR A 207 -3.22 10.56 15.97
CA TYR A 207 -4.46 11.09 15.46
C TYR A 207 -5.53 10.01 15.43
N ALA A 208 -6.72 10.35 15.89
CA ALA A 208 -7.93 9.58 15.68
C ALA A 208 -8.73 10.25 14.55
N SER A 209 -8.84 9.60 13.41
CA SER A 209 -9.60 10.09 12.27
C SER A 209 -10.57 9.01 11.80
N PRO A 210 -11.91 9.29 11.82
CA PRO A 210 -12.89 8.39 11.24
C PRO A 210 -12.63 8.09 9.76
N ALA A 211 -12.13 9.07 9.01
CA ALA A 211 -11.76 8.88 7.61
C ALA A 211 -10.60 7.89 7.46
N ALA A 212 -9.54 8.00 8.29
CA ALA A 212 -8.43 7.06 8.30
C ALA A 212 -8.90 5.64 8.66
N SER A 213 -9.83 5.49 9.61
CA SER A 213 -10.42 4.20 9.96
C SER A 213 -11.16 3.57 8.79
N THR A 214 -11.99 4.34 8.09
CA THR A 214 -12.71 3.86 6.89
C THR A 214 -11.74 3.38 5.80
N ILE A 215 -10.65 4.11 5.58
CA ILE A 215 -9.61 3.72 4.61
C ILE A 215 -8.93 2.41 5.03
N LEU A 216 -8.55 2.27 6.30
CA LEU A 216 -7.88 1.07 6.81
C LEU A 216 -8.82 -0.14 6.79
N GLU A 217 -10.09 0.04 7.10
CA GLU A 217 -11.10 -1.02 7.00
C GLU A 217 -11.26 -1.47 5.55
N ARG A 218 -11.38 -0.54 4.59
CA ARG A 218 -11.53 -0.86 3.17
C ARG A 218 -10.32 -1.59 2.59
N ASP A 219 -9.11 -1.19 2.94
CA ASP A 219 -7.89 -1.73 2.34
C ASP A 219 -7.33 -2.96 3.06
N TYR A 220 -7.65 -3.13 4.35
CA TYR A 220 -7.08 -4.19 5.18
C TYR A 220 -8.10 -4.98 5.98
N GLY A 221 -9.37 -4.62 5.98
CA GLY A 221 -10.38 -5.21 6.87
C GLY A 221 -10.11 -4.91 8.36
N LEU A 222 -9.35 -3.87 8.66
CA LEU A 222 -9.03 -3.49 10.04
C LEU A 222 -10.18 -2.69 10.61
N GLN A 223 -10.95 -3.29 11.53
CA GLN A 223 -11.92 -2.55 12.33
C GLN A 223 -11.16 -1.79 13.42
N CYS A 224 -11.09 -0.47 13.27
CA CYS A 224 -10.61 0.39 14.34
C CYS A 224 -11.77 0.58 15.32
N THR A 225 -11.80 -0.21 16.39
CA THR A 225 -12.65 0.08 17.53
C THR A 225 -12.06 1.31 18.23
N TYR A 226 -12.72 2.45 18.11
CA TYR A 226 -12.46 3.54 19.05
C TYR A 226 -12.83 3.00 20.42
N LEU A 227 -11.86 2.84 21.29
CA LEU A 227 -12.14 2.70 22.72
C LEU A 227 -12.76 4.06 23.12
N GLY A 228 -14.08 4.12 23.03
CA GLY A 228 -14.81 5.30 23.41
C GLY A 228 -14.58 5.59 24.88
N GLU A 229 -14.48 6.85 25.13
CA GLU A 229 -14.62 7.58 26.38
C GLU A 229 -15.02 6.73 27.59
N HIS A 230 -14.09 6.65 28.53
CA HIS A 230 -14.36 6.39 29.93
C HIS A 230 -13.98 7.62 30.75
#